data_e2e0c86262acf6b82899532f43c24439
#
_entry.id   e2e0c86262acf6b82899532f43c24439
#
_cell.length_a   1.000
_cell.length_b   1.000
_cell.length_c   1.000
_cell.angle_alpha   90.00
_cell.angle_beta   90.00
_cell.angle_gamma   90.00
#
_symmetry.space_group_name_H-M   'P 1'
#
loop_
_entity.id
_entity.type
_entity.pdbx_description
1 polymer ?
#
loop_
_entity_poly.entity_id
_entity_poly.type
_entity_poly.pdbx_seq_one_letter_code
_entity_poly.pdbx_strand_id
1 'polypeptide(L)'
;LKDASAAIYGARAANGVILVTTKRGKEGKVKLNYSGNVSFSQPTRVPKMLNAYQYATYVNEFDAAQGNSLTYPETALTKIKDGSDPINYPDTNWWNAVAKDWATNTEHSLAISGGNEKISFYSSAQYMYQDVIYKNSPQNYNQYQFSTNLDAKITKAIKFGFDILGRQTVDNRGVRTTEDLFSYFLTTSPMSAPYYPNGLLRTGYDGITNNAVLMVSDLPGTSKTTNNTLNLKPKIRIDLDVITPGLYA
;
A
#
# COMPACT_ATOMS: atom_id res chain seq x y z
N LEU A 1 -20.00 3.77 18.34
CA LEU A 1 -20.86 4.47 19.28
C LEU A 1 -21.07 5.90 18.80
N LYS A 2 -22.29 6.40 18.85
CA LYS A 2 -22.67 7.79 18.52
C LYS A 2 -23.61 8.31 19.62
N ASP A 3 -23.80 9.63 19.61
CA ASP A 3 -24.74 10.32 20.51
C ASP A 3 -24.45 10.10 22.01
N ALA A 4 -25.47 9.95 22.84
CA ALA A 4 -25.34 9.83 24.27
C ALA A 4 -24.45 8.67 24.73
N SER A 5 -24.36 7.57 23.95
CA SER A 5 -23.47 6.45 24.26
C SER A 5 -21.98 6.75 24.10
N ALA A 6 -21.65 7.82 23.37
CA ALA A 6 -20.27 8.29 23.20
C ALA A 6 -19.84 9.26 24.33
N ALA A 7 -20.79 9.81 25.09
CA ALA A 7 -20.53 10.81 26.13
C ALA A 7 -19.57 10.35 27.23
N ILE A 8 -19.56 9.04 27.55
CA ILE A 8 -18.65 8.45 28.54
C ILE A 8 -17.17 8.55 28.14
N TYR A 9 -16.88 8.82 26.85
CA TYR A 9 -15.52 8.97 26.32
C TYR A 9 -15.06 10.44 26.23
N GLY A 10 -15.86 11.37 26.78
CA GLY A 10 -15.52 12.79 26.87
C GLY A 10 -15.68 13.57 25.58
N ALA A 11 -15.25 14.85 25.60
CA ALA A 11 -15.44 15.81 24.49
C ALA A 11 -14.82 15.37 23.17
N ARG A 12 -13.77 14.55 23.16
CA ARG A 12 -13.15 14.02 21.94
C ARG A 12 -14.05 13.04 21.19
N ALA A 13 -15.12 12.55 21.82
CA ALA A 13 -16.08 11.62 21.24
C ALA A 13 -17.26 12.32 20.52
N ALA A 14 -17.23 13.65 20.36
CA ALA A 14 -18.30 14.42 19.72
C ALA A 14 -18.66 13.92 18.31
N ASN A 15 -17.68 13.40 17.56
CA ASN A 15 -17.87 12.84 16.22
C ASN A 15 -18.12 11.32 16.22
N GLY A 16 -18.34 10.72 17.41
CA GLY A 16 -18.53 9.29 17.61
C GLY A 16 -17.26 8.56 18.05
N VAL A 17 -17.43 7.30 18.48
CA VAL A 17 -16.36 6.42 18.98
C VAL A 17 -16.41 5.09 18.26
N ILE A 18 -15.26 4.63 17.77
CA ILE A 18 -15.05 3.27 17.27
C ILE A 18 -14.43 2.46 18.41
N LEU A 19 -15.23 1.56 19.00
CA LEU A 19 -14.74 0.65 20.03
C LEU A 19 -14.25 -0.64 19.40
N VAL A 20 -12.96 -0.93 19.55
CA VAL A 20 -12.34 -2.17 19.05
C VAL A 20 -12.09 -3.10 20.23
N THR A 21 -12.77 -4.25 20.23
CA THR A 21 -12.54 -5.32 21.19
C THR A 21 -11.73 -6.44 20.53
N THR A 22 -10.54 -6.71 21.04
CA THR A 22 -9.69 -7.79 20.53
C THR A 22 -10.23 -9.17 20.94
N LYS A 23 -9.97 -10.18 20.10
CA LYS A 23 -10.29 -11.57 20.43
C LYS A 23 -9.51 -12.00 21.67
N ARG A 24 -10.17 -12.74 22.56
CA ARG A 24 -9.58 -13.30 23.78
C ARG A 24 -9.75 -14.81 23.81
N GLY A 25 -8.88 -15.47 24.58
CA GLY A 25 -9.02 -16.87 24.92
C GLY A 25 -10.32 -17.14 25.68
N LYS A 26 -10.83 -18.34 25.52
CA LYS A 26 -11.97 -18.86 26.27
C LYS A 26 -11.60 -20.22 26.82
N GLU A 27 -12.24 -20.58 27.91
CA GLU A 27 -12.18 -21.94 28.44
C GLU A 27 -12.58 -22.96 27.37
N GLY A 28 -11.85 -24.05 27.30
CA GLY A 28 -12.08 -25.12 26.34
C GLY A 28 -10.78 -25.67 25.74
N LYS A 29 -10.94 -26.66 24.85
CA LYS A 29 -9.84 -27.28 24.12
C LYS A 29 -9.10 -26.25 23.28
N VAL A 30 -7.80 -26.46 23.12
CA VAL A 30 -6.97 -25.65 22.23
C VAL A 30 -7.49 -25.75 20.80
N LYS A 31 -7.67 -24.58 20.17
CA LYS A 31 -8.11 -24.41 18.79
C LYS A 31 -7.02 -23.70 17.99
N LEU A 32 -6.72 -24.23 16.85
CA LEU A 32 -5.81 -23.63 15.87
C LEU A 32 -6.64 -23.18 14.66
N ASN A 33 -6.46 -21.93 14.25
CA ASN A 33 -7.11 -21.37 13.08
C ASN A 33 -6.07 -20.76 12.15
N TYR A 34 -6.14 -21.11 10.88
CA TYR A 34 -5.38 -20.46 9.83
C TYR A 34 -6.33 -19.78 8.84
N SER A 35 -5.96 -18.58 8.40
CA SER A 35 -6.63 -17.84 7.35
C SER A 35 -5.59 -17.31 6.37
N GLY A 36 -5.79 -17.57 5.09
CA GLY A 36 -4.99 -17.03 4.02
C GLY A 36 -5.86 -16.29 3.01
N ASN A 37 -5.42 -15.14 2.55
CA ASN A 37 -6.06 -14.35 1.53
C ASN A 37 -5.03 -13.93 0.48
N VAL A 38 -5.41 -14.06 -0.79
CA VAL A 38 -4.67 -13.52 -1.92
C VAL A 38 -5.63 -12.61 -2.68
N SER A 39 -5.24 -11.37 -2.90
CA SER A 39 -6.02 -10.39 -3.64
C SER A 39 -5.21 -9.76 -4.76
N PHE A 40 -5.90 -9.36 -5.80
CA PHE A 40 -5.34 -8.70 -6.97
C PHE A 40 -5.95 -7.31 -7.07
N SER A 41 -5.09 -6.30 -7.16
CA SER A 41 -5.51 -4.91 -7.22
C SER A 41 -5.14 -4.31 -8.58
N GLN A 42 -6.05 -3.52 -9.13
CA GLN A 42 -5.79 -2.73 -10.34
C GLN A 42 -6.39 -1.33 -10.18
N PRO A 43 -5.86 -0.33 -10.87
CA PRO A 43 -6.47 0.98 -10.88
C PRO A 43 -7.89 0.91 -11.45
N THR A 44 -8.83 1.56 -10.79
CA THR A 44 -10.23 1.64 -11.25
C THR A 44 -10.38 2.53 -12.49
N ARG A 45 -9.44 3.44 -12.70
CA ARG A 45 -9.40 4.35 -13.84
C ARG A 45 -7.97 4.68 -14.21
N VAL A 46 -7.66 4.55 -15.48
CA VAL A 46 -6.41 5.00 -16.09
C VAL A 46 -6.75 6.11 -17.09
N PRO A 47 -6.09 7.28 -17.05
CA PRO A 47 -6.29 8.32 -18.04
C PRO A 47 -5.94 7.80 -19.45
N LYS A 48 -6.77 8.16 -20.43
CA LYS A 48 -6.43 7.91 -21.84
C LYS A 48 -5.40 8.93 -22.29
N MET A 49 -4.26 8.45 -22.72
CA MET A 49 -3.18 9.27 -23.26
C MET A 49 -3.32 9.36 -24.77
N LEU A 50 -2.82 10.47 -25.34
CA LEU A 50 -2.69 10.63 -26.79
C LEU A 50 -1.63 9.62 -27.29
N ASN A 51 -1.87 9.02 -28.45
CA ASN A 51 -0.82 8.31 -29.18
C ASN A 51 0.09 9.30 -29.92
N ALA A 52 1.19 8.82 -30.48
CA ALA A 52 2.18 9.68 -31.16
C ALA A 52 1.56 10.51 -32.31
N TYR A 53 0.66 9.90 -33.12
CA TYR A 53 0.03 10.62 -34.22
C TYR A 53 -0.92 11.72 -33.72
N GLN A 54 -1.74 11.44 -32.74
CA GLN A 54 -2.63 12.44 -32.13
C GLN A 54 -1.83 13.59 -31.50
N TYR A 55 -0.75 13.25 -30.80
CA TYR A 55 0.13 14.23 -30.19
C TYR A 55 0.79 15.13 -31.25
N ALA A 56 1.36 14.55 -32.30
CA ALA A 56 2.02 15.30 -33.37
C ALA A 56 1.02 16.20 -34.13
N THR A 57 -0.21 15.71 -34.37
CA THR A 57 -1.27 16.50 -34.97
C THR A 57 -1.64 17.70 -34.10
N TYR A 58 -1.82 17.47 -32.79
CA TYR A 58 -2.14 18.54 -31.85
C TYR A 58 -1.03 19.61 -31.78
N VAL A 59 0.24 19.19 -31.75
CA VAL A 59 1.38 20.13 -31.78
C VAL A 59 1.35 20.99 -33.05
N ASN A 60 1.11 20.37 -34.21
CA ASN A 60 1.01 21.10 -35.47
C ASN A 60 -0.16 22.09 -35.51
N GLU A 61 -1.32 21.72 -34.96
CA GLU A 61 -2.46 22.64 -34.83
C GLU A 61 -2.10 23.85 -33.94
N PHE A 62 -1.37 23.61 -32.86
CA PHE A 62 -0.90 24.67 -31.98
C PHE A 62 0.13 25.59 -32.68
N ASP A 63 1.09 25.02 -33.41
CA ASP A 63 2.06 25.77 -34.21
C ASP A 63 1.38 26.66 -35.25
N ALA A 64 0.43 26.08 -36.00
CA ALA A 64 -0.35 26.80 -36.99
C ALA A 64 -1.15 27.96 -36.38
N ALA A 65 -1.77 27.76 -35.22
CA ALA A 65 -2.52 28.78 -34.52
C ALA A 65 -1.66 29.97 -34.07
N GLN A 66 -0.36 29.72 -33.84
CA GLN A 66 0.63 30.76 -33.48
C GLN A 66 1.35 31.36 -34.70
N GLY A 67 1.07 30.87 -35.90
CA GLY A 67 1.77 31.29 -37.12
C GLY A 67 3.22 30.75 -37.23
N ASN A 68 3.55 29.69 -36.49
CA ASN A 68 4.83 29.02 -36.52
C ASN A 68 4.91 27.99 -37.66
N SER A 69 6.13 27.60 -38.04
CA SER A 69 6.35 26.43 -38.90
C SER A 69 5.95 25.17 -38.17
N LEU A 70 5.35 24.22 -38.89
CA LEU A 70 4.90 22.94 -38.30
C LEU A 70 6.11 22.15 -37.75
N THR A 71 6.03 21.70 -36.53
CA THR A 71 7.06 20.85 -35.90
C THR A 71 7.15 19.48 -36.59
N TYR A 72 6.03 18.91 -37.02
CA TYR A 72 5.96 17.62 -37.70
C TYR A 72 5.49 17.81 -39.17
N PRO A 73 6.37 17.86 -40.16
CA PRO A 73 5.97 17.93 -41.58
C PRO A 73 5.22 16.68 -42.02
N GLU A 74 4.50 16.75 -43.15
CA GLU A 74 3.61 15.66 -43.62
C GLU A 74 4.36 14.32 -43.78
N THR A 75 5.61 14.34 -44.18
CA THR A 75 6.46 13.14 -44.27
C THR A 75 6.72 12.49 -42.93
N ALA A 76 6.85 13.29 -41.85
CA ALA A 76 6.95 12.78 -40.49
C ALA A 76 5.61 12.24 -39.97
N LEU A 77 4.51 12.96 -40.20
CA LEU A 77 3.16 12.51 -39.83
C LEU A 77 2.81 11.16 -40.46
N THR A 78 3.17 10.94 -41.72
CA THR A 78 2.98 9.67 -42.41
C THR A 78 3.74 8.55 -41.72
N LYS A 79 5.01 8.73 -41.39
CA LYS A 79 5.84 7.74 -40.66
C LYS A 79 5.34 7.46 -39.24
N ILE A 80 4.86 8.49 -38.57
CA ILE A 80 4.26 8.35 -37.22
C ILE A 80 2.97 7.53 -37.31
N LYS A 81 2.12 7.82 -38.30
CA LYS A 81 0.82 7.17 -38.49
C LYS A 81 0.95 5.69 -38.85
N ASP A 82 1.87 5.34 -39.75
CA ASP A 82 2.05 3.96 -40.21
C ASP A 82 3.07 3.17 -39.39
N GLY A 83 3.79 3.83 -38.44
CA GLY A 83 4.80 3.19 -37.60
C GLY A 83 6.04 2.72 -38.35
N SER A 84 6.34 3.26 -39.54
CA SER A 84 7.45 2.80 -40.41
C SER A 84 8.83 3.22 -39.88
N ASP A 85 8.90 4.16 -38.92
CA ASP A 85 10.16 4.65 -38.35
C ASP A 85 10.07 4.76 -36.83
N PRO A 86 9.91 3.63 -36.09
CA PRO A 86 9.69 3.64 -34.65
C PRO A 86 10.91 4.08 -33.83
N ILE A 87 12.08 4.17 -34.45
CA ILE A 87 13.29 4.64 -33.76
C ILE A 87 13.30 6.17 -33.66
N ASN A 88 12.96 6.87 -34.74
CA ASN A 88 12.90 8.32 -34.77
C ASN A 88 11.54 8.86 -34.29
N TYR A 89 10.51 8.10 -34.51
CA TYR A 89 9.12 8.45 -34.15
C TYR A 89 8.45 7.32 -33.35
N PRO A 90 8.86 7.10 -32.07
CA PRO A 90 8.23 6.09 -31.24
C PRO A 90 6.79 6.47 -30.89
N ASP A 91 5.97 5.46 -30.58
CA ASP A 91 4.61 5.62 -30.04
C ASP A 91 4.51 4.90 -28.69
N THR A 92 4.91 5.60 -27.65
CA THR A 92 5.00 5.02 -26.31
C THR A 92 3.73 5.29 -25.49
N ASN A 93 3.04 4.24 -25.11
CA ASN A 93 2.07 4.30 -24.04
C ASN A 93 2.82 4.15 -22.70
N TRP A 94 3.08 5.27 -22.04
CA TRP A 94 3.85 5.29 -20.79
C TRP A 94 3.22 4.51 -19.67
N TRP A 95 1.88 4.51 -19.57
CA TRP A 95 1.21 3.67 -18.57
C TRP A 95 1.52 2.19 -18.80
N ASN A 96 1.31 1.71 -20.02
CA ASN A 96 1.58 0.31 -20.35
C ASN A 96 3.06 -0.07 -20.24
N ALA A 97 3.96 0.88 -20.42
CA ALA A 97 5.41 0.66 -20.25
C ALA A 97 5.77 0.37 -18.80
N VAL A 98 5.09 1.02 -17.82
CA VAL A 98 5.45 0.95 -16.41
C VAL A 98 4.50 0.12 -15.55
N ALA A 99 3.23 -0.02 -15.93
CA ALA A 99 2.23 -0.67 -15.10
C ALA A 99 2.04 -2.15 -15.44
N LYS A 100 1.87 -2.97 -14.41
CA LYS A 100 1.33 -4.33 -14.49
C LYS A 100 -0.20 -4.26 -14.60
N ASP A 101 -0.82 -5.31 -15.10
CA ASP A 101 -2.28 -5.41 -15.09
C ASP A 101 -2.82 -5.55 -13.66
N TRP A 102 -2.06 -6.23 -12.81
CA TRP A 102 -2.44 -6.53 -11.43
C TRP A 102 -1.25 -6.39 -10.47
N ALA A 103 -1.51 -5.83 -9.29
CA ALA A 103 -0.64 -5.92 -8.13
C ALA A 103 -1.18 -7.01 -7.19
N THR A 104 -0.31 -7.90 -6.72
CA THR A 104 -0.69 -9.02 -5.86
C THR A 104 -0.49 -8.66 -4.41
N ASN A 105 -1.52 -8.89 -3.59
CA ASN A 105 -1.44 -8.74 -2.15
C ASN A 105 -1.73 -10.08 -1.49
N THR A 106 -0.98 -10.41 -0.44
CA THR A 106 -1.21 -11.63 0.34
C THR A 106 -1.30 -11.32 1.82
N GLU A 107 -2.18 -12.03 2.50
CA GLU A 107 -2.33 -11.94 3.94
C GLU A 107 -2.47 -13.36 4.51
N HIS A 108 -1.69 -13.66 5.53
CA HIS A 108 -1.72 -14.93 6.25
C HIS A 108 -1.87 -14.66 7.74
N SER A 109 -2.79 -15.37 8.38
CA SER A 109 -3.02 -15.28 9.81
C SER A 109 -3.11 -16.67 10.42
N LEU A 110 -2.34 -16.91 11.44
CA LEU A 110 -2.38 -18.11 12.26
C LEU A 110 -2.78 -17.70 13.68
N ALA A 111 -3.79 -18.34 14.25
CA ALA A 111 -4.23 -18.07 15.61
C ALA A 111 -4.41 -19.36 16.40
N ILE A 112 -3.95 -19.34 17.63
CA ILE A 112 -4.14 -20.42 18.62
C ILE A 112 -4.85 -19.83 19.83
N SER A 113 -5.85 -20.53 20.34
CA SER A 113 -6.58 -20.11 21.53
C SER A 113 -7.06 -21.32 22.34
N GLY A 114 -7.19 -21.14 23.63
CA GLY A 114 -7.66 -22.18 24.53
C GLY A 114 -7.63 -21.72 25.98
N GLY A 115 -7.94 -22.62 26.89
CA GLY A 115 -7.87 -22.33 28.31
C GLY A 115 -8.60 -23.34 29.17
N ASN A 116 -8.49 -23.13 30.47
CA ASN A 116 -9.23 -23.81 31.48
C ASN A 116 -9.87 -22.79 32.45
N GLU A 117 -10.47 -23.25 33.53
CA GLU A 117 -11.12 -22.38 34.52
C GLU A 117 -10.17 -21.31 35.11
N LYS A 118 -8.87 -21.56 35.15
CA LYS A 118 -7.87 -20.66 35.74
C LYS A 118 -7.16 -19.78 34.74
N ILE A 119 -6.85 -20.27 33.52
CA ILE A 119 -6.04 -19.57 32.53
C ILE A 119 -6.71 -19.70 31.18
N SER A 120 -6.82 -18.60 30.45
CA SER A 120 -7.19 -18.58 29.03
C SER A 120 -6.23 -17.72 28.23
N PHE A 121 -5.99 -18.12 27.01
CA PHE A 121 -5.07 -17.41 26.12
C PHE A 121 -5.58 -17.36 24.67
N TYR A 122 -5.20 -16.31 23.99
CA TYR A 122 -5.32 -16.16 22.55
C TYR A 122 -4.01 -15.59 22.03
N SER A 123 -3.40 -16.27 21.08
CA SER A 123 -2.19 -15.79 20.39
C SER A 123 -2.39 -15.84 18.89
N SER A 124 -1.90 -14.84 18.18
CA SER A 124 -1.93 -14.81 16.72
C SER A 124 -0.67 -14.26 16.13
N ALA A 125 -0.29 -14.80 14.98
CA ALA A 125 0.76 -14.27 14.11
C ALA A 125 0.14 -13.93 12.75
N GLN A 126 0.48 -12.78 12.20
CA GLN A 126 0.01 -12.30 10.89
C GLN A 126 1.19 -11.85 10.04
N TYR A 127 1.10 -12.17 8.77
CA TYR A 127 1.99 -11.65 7.74
C TYR A 127 1.15 -11.05 6.63
N MET A 128 1.50 -9.85 6.18
CA MET A 128 0.89 -9.18 5.04
C MET A 128 1.98 -8.69 4.10
N TYR A 129 1.78 -8.97 2.83
CA TYR A 129 2.59 -8.45 1.73
C TYR A 129 1.71 -7.69 0.76
N GLN A 130 2.16 -6.49 0.37
CA GLN A 130 1.52 -5.69 -0.67
C GLN A 130 2.54 -5.34 -1.73
N ASP A 131 2.22 -5.73 -2.96
CA ASP A 131 2.99 -5.37 -4.14
C ASP A 131 2.49 -4.03 -4.72
N VAL A 132 3.33 -3.38 -5.51
CA VAL A 132 2.95 -2.17 -6.25
C VAL A 132 2.56 -2.52 -7.69
N ILE A 133 1.83 -1.59 -8.32
CA ILE A 133 1.38 -1.78 -9.71
C ILE A 133 2.51 -1.63 -10.74
N TYR A 134 3.69 -1.18 -10.35
CA TYR A 134 4.79 -0.90 -11.28
C TYR A 134 5.57 -2.17 -11.66
N LYS A 135 5.92 -2.30 -12.94
CA LYS A 135 6.79 -3.36 -13.46
C LYS A 135 8.22 -3.17 -12.96
N ASN A 136 8.90 -4.27 -12.66
CA ASN A 136 10.33 -4.28 -12.29
C ASN A 136 10.68 -3.29 -11.16
N SER A 137 9.72 -3.01 -10.29
CA SER A 137 9.90 -2.10 -9.17
C SER A 137 10.28 -2.88 -7.90
N PRO A 138 11.27 -2.41 -7.13
CA PRO A 138 11.63 -2.99 -5.84
C PRO A 138 10.66 -2.59 -4.72
N GLN A 139 9.67 -1.76 -5.03
CA GLN A 139 8.73 -1.23 -4.05
C GLN A 139 7.77 -2.30 -3.58
N ASN A 140 7.60 -2.39 -2.28
CA ASN A 140 6.63 -3.29 -1.64
C ASN A 140 6.44 -2.90 -0.17
N TYR A 141 5.36 -3.41 0.43
CA TYR A 141 5.10 -3.28 1.84
C TYR A 141 4.97 -4.65 2.49
N ASN A 142 5.67 -4.85 3.60
CA ASN A 142 5.59 -6.05 4.42
C ASN A 142 5.18 -5.68 5.84
N GLN A 143 4.27 -6.46 6.43
CA GLN A 143 3.90 -6.33 7.83
C GLN A 143 3.94 -7.70 8.51
N TYR A 144 4.63 -7.75 9.63
CA TYR A 144 4.67 -8.86 10.56
C TYR A 144 4.02 -8.41 11.86
N GLN A 145 3.05 -9.16 12.34
CA GLN A 145 2.38 -8.83 13.59
C GLN A 145 2.22 -10.09 14.43
N PHE A 146 2.52 -9.95 15.70
CA PHE A 146 2.26 -10.96 16.72
C PHE A 146 1.43 -10.33 17.83
N SER A 147 0.41 -11.04 18.29
CA SER A 147 -0.36 -10.62 19.45
C SER A 147 -0.68 -11.79 20.37
N THR A 148 -0.64 -11.53 21.66
CA THR A 148 -1.01 -12.50 22.68
C THR A 148 -1.83 -11.82 23.76
N ASN A 149 -2.90 -12.45 24.16
CA ASN A 149 -3.70 -12.08 25.33
C ASN A 149 -3.71 -13.28 26.28
N LEU A 150 -3.36 -13.05 27.52
CA LEU A 150 -3.38 -14.02 28.60
C LEU A 150 -4.28 -13.47 29.71
N ASP A 151 -5.23 -14.25 30.15
CA ASP A 151 -6.06 -13.95 31.31
C ASP A 151 -5.92 -15.10 32.33
N ALA A 152 -5.58 -14.77 33.58
CA ALA A 152 -5.38 -15.73 34.66
C ALA A 152 -6.17 -15.32 35.91
N LYS A 153 -6.91 -16.27 36.49
CA LYS A 153 -7.54 -16.14 37.80
C LYS A 153 -6.56 -16.64 38.85
N ILE A 154 -5.88 -15.73 39.51
CA ILE A 154 -4.87 -16.04 40.53
C ILE A 154 -5.56 -16.54 41.81
N THR A 155 -6.64 -15.85 42.22
CA THR A 155 -7.52 -16.24 43.30
C THR A 155 -8.97 -16.01 42.85
N LYS A 156 -9.95 -16.29 43.75
CA LYS A 156 -11.36 -15.93 43.49
C LYS A 156 -11.54 -14.42 43.35
N ALA A 157 -10.72 -13.64 44.05
CA ALA A 157 -10.81 -12.17 44.06
C ALA A 157 -9.82 -11.49 43.11
N ILE A 158 -8.73 -12.14 42.69
CA ILE A 158 -7.65 -11.51 41.92
C ILE A 158 -7.56 -12.15 40.53
N LYS A 159 -7.72 -11.32 39.50
CA LYS A 159 -7.53 -11.68 38.10
C LYS A 159 -6.38 -10.88 37.53
N PHE A 160 -5.51 -11.54 36.79
CA PHE A 160 -4.40 -10.92 36.06
C PHE A 160 -4.62 -11.07 34.57
N GLY A 161 -4.39 -10.01 33.83
CA GLY A 161 -4.41 -10.02 32.37
C GLY A 161 -3.10 -9.45 31.81
N PHE A 162 -2.67 -9.98 30.69
CA PHE A 162 -1.49 -9.48 29.99
C PHE A 162 -1.72 -9.50 28.49
N ASP A 163 -1.69 -8.32 27.86
CA ASP A 163 -1.82 -8.19 26.44
C ASP A 163 -0.47 -7.73 25.84
N ILE A 164 -0.02 -8.43 24.81
CA ILE A 164 1.18 -8.11 24.04
C ILE A 164 0.76 -7.87 22.60
N LEU A 165 1.28 -6.83 21.97
CA LEU A 165 1.22 -6.61 20.54
C LEU A 165 2.61 -6.18 20.05
N GLY A 166 3.25 -7.02 19.25
CA GLY A 166 4.44 -6.70 18.49
C GLY A 166 4.08 -6.54 17.02
N ARG A 167 4.52 -5.48 16.37
CA ARG A 167 4.35 -5.24 14.94
C ARG A 167 5.60 -4.65 14.34
N GLN A 168 6.06 -5.23 13.24
CA GLN A 168 7.08 -4.65 12.38
C GLN A 168 6.46 -4.38 11.01
N THR A 169 6.68 -3.19 10.48
CA THR A 169 6.38 -2.84 9.11
C THR A 169 7.66 -2.49 8.37
N VAL A 170 7.80 -3.00 7.16
CA VAL A 170 8.91 -2.71 6.26
C VAL A 170 8.30 -2.16 4.98
N ASP A 171 8.55 -0.90 4.72
CA ASP A 171 8.06 -0.16 3.56
C ASP A 171 9.25 0.17 2.65
N ASN A 172 9.32 -0.51 1.52
CA ASN A 172 10.31 -0.27 0.48
C ASN A 172 9.69 0.65 -0.58
N ARG A 173 10.22 1.84 -0.73
CA ARG A 173 9.75 2.86 -1.68
C ARG A 173 10.85 3.23 -2.67
N GLY A 174 10.44 3.69 -3.86
CA GLY A 174 11.32 4.44 -4.73
C GLY A 174 11.61 5.83 -4.13
N VAL A 175 12.63 6.50 -4.64
CA VAL A 175 12.97 7.87 -4.22
C VAL A 175 11.98 8.92 -4.73
N ARG A 176 11.12 8.57 -5.69
CA ARG A 176 10.10 9.45 -6.24
C ARG A 176 8.76 9.19 -5.57
N THR A 177 8.01 10.26 -5.33
CA THR A 177 6.66 10.17 -4.79
C THR A 177 5.69 9.60 -5.83
N THR A 178 4.53 9.13 -5.39
CA THR A 178 3.46 8.68 -6.31
C THR A 178 3.00 9.82 -7.21
N GLU A 179 2.91 11.04 -6.67
CA GLU A 179 2.55 12.24 -7.43
C GLU A 179 3.55 12.56 -8.53
N ASP A 180 4.86 12.47 -8.23
CA ASP A 180 5.90 12.65 -9.22
C ASP A 180 5.78 11.63 -10.36
N LEU A 181 5.61 10.34 -10.01
CA LEU A 181 5.46 9.27 -10.99
C LEU A 181 4.24 9.49 -11.90
N PHE A 182 3.09 9.86 -11.32
CA PHE A 182 1.90 10.19 -12.10
C PHE A 182 2.14 11.40 -13.00
N SER A 183 2.82 12.43 -12.52
CA SER A 183 3.19 13.58 -13.33
C SER A 183 4.03 13.16 -14.54
N TYR A 184 5.03 12.30 -14.36
CA TYR A 184 5.83 11.77 -15.47
C TYR A 184 4.98 10.99 -16.48
N PHE A 185 4.06 10.14 -16.04
CA PHE A 185 3.19 9.38 -16.96
C PHE A 185 2.29 10.28 -17.79
N LEU A 186 1.83 11.40 -17.20
CA LEU A 186 0.88 12.30 -17.84
C LEU A 186 1.56 13.35 -18.73
N THR A 187 2.79 13.74 -18.43
CA THR A 187 3.47 14.85 -19.11
C THR A 187 4.55 14.41 -20.11
N THR A 188 5.01 13.15 -20.01
CA THR A 188 6.02 12.66 -20.95
C THR A 188 5.39 12.40 -22.32
N SER A 189 6.04 12.95 -23.36
CA SER A 189 5.59 12.81 -24.74
C SER A 189 5.56 11.34 -25.18
N PRO A 190 4.52 10.90 -25.91
CA PRO A 190 4.48 9.57 -26.52
C PRO A 190 5.58 9.38 -27.57
N MET A 191 6.16 10.49 -28.09
CA MET A 191 7.27 10.48 -29.03
C MET A 191 8.63 10.16 -28.38
N SER A 192 8.65 9.86 -27.08
CA SER A 192 9.85 9.43 -26.37
C SER A 192 9.80 7.92 -26.10
N ALA A 193 10.88 7.19 -26.44
CA ALA A 193 10.98 5.76 -26.16
C ALA A 193 11.66 5.50 -24.81
N PRO A 194 11.22 4.49 -24.02
CA PRO A 194 11.85 4.15 -22.75
C PRO A 194 13.23 3.50 -22.91
N TYR A 195 13.50 2.87 -24.05
CA TYR A 195 14.75 2.16 -24.34
C TYR A 195 15.39 2.61 -25.63
N TYR A 196 16.71 2.52 -25.70
CA TYR A 196 17.47 2.57 -26.95
C TYR A 196 17.31 1.24 -27.71
N PRO A 197 17.62 1.19 -29.03
CA PRO A 197 17.56 -0.05 -29.82
C PRO A 197 18.44 -1.18 -29.27
N ASN A 198 19.49 -0.86 -28.51
CA ASN A 198 20.36 -1.82 -27.84
C ASN A 198 19.79 -2.33 -26.48
N GLY A 199 18.57 -1.95 -26.10
CA GLY A 199 17.92 -2.37 -24.87
C GLY A 199 18.30 -1.58 -23.61
N LEU A 200 19.20 -0.63 -23.69
CA LEU A 200 19.53 0.24 -22.56
C LEU A 200 18.42 1.26 -22.33
N LEU A 201 18.17 1.58 -21.07
CA LEU A 201 17.22 2.63 -20.71
C LEU A 201 17.67 3.99 -21.28
N ARG A 202 16.76 4.69 -21.90
CA ARG A 202 17.03 6.07 -22.33
C ARG A 202 17.07 6.97 -21.13
N THR A 203 18.12 7.78 -21.04
CA THR A 203 18.16 8.93 -20.14
C THR A 203 17.59 10.13 -20.89
N GLY A 204 16.82 10.98 -20.21
CA GLY A 204 16.31 12.22 -20.81
C GLY A 204 17.45 13.15 -21.24
N TYR A 205 17.13 14.20 -22.01
CA TYR A 205 18.10 15.19 -22.49
C TYR A 205 18.86 15.89 -21.36
N ASP A 206 18.28 15.92 -20.17
CA ASP A 206 18.82 16.46 -18.92
C ASP A 206 19.38 15.40 -17.96
N GLY A 207 19.58 14.18 -18.44
CA GLY A 207 20.29 13.09 -17.75
C GLY A 207 19.44 12.07 -17.03
N ILE A 208 18.26 12.37 -16.49
CA ILE A 208 17.50 11.38 -15.67
C ILE A 208 15.98 11.54 -15.74
N THR A 209 15.46 12.70 -16.13
CA THR A 209 14.17 13.15 -15.60
C THR A 209 12.92 12.71 -16.32
N ASN A 210 12.99 12.16 -17.53
CA ASN A 210 11.77 11.93 -18.33
C ASN A 210 11.50 10.48 -18.74
N ASN A 211 12.15 9.49 -18.12
CA ASN A 211 11.88 8.09 -18.39
C ASN A 211 11.14 7.43 -17.20
N ALA A 212 9.84 7.27 -17.33
CA ALA A 212 9.02 6.71 -16.28
C ALA A 212 9.42 5.26 -15.91
N VAL A 213 9.93 4.48 -16.86
CA VAL A 213 10.45 3.11 -16.59
C VAL A 213 11.69 3.17 -15.70
N LEU A 214 12.60 4.13 -15.96
CA LEU A 214 13.75 4.36 -15.09
C LEU A 214 13.29 4.76 -13.66
N MET A 215 12.31 5.65 -13.57
CA MET A 215 11.84 6.20 -12.28
C MET A 215 11.17 5.18 -11.37
N VAL A 216 10.53 4.15 -11.92
CA VAL A 216 9.91 3.09 -11.11
C VAL A 216 10.89 1.97 -10.73
N SER A 217 12.06 1.90 -11.37
CA SER A 217 13.10 0.90 -11.11
C SER A 217 13.89 1.20 -9.83
N ASP A 218 14.89 0.37 -9.53
CA ASP A 218 15.82 0.55 -8.43
C ASP A 218 16.99 1.50 -8.75
N LEU A 219 17.20 1.82 -10.04
CA LEU A 219 18.33 2.63 -10.50
C LEU A 219 18.41 4.04 -9.90
N PRO A 220 17.30 4.77 -9.71
CA PRO A 220 17.34 6.06 -9.02
C PRO A 220 17.61 5.94 -7.52
N GLY A 221 17.60 4.71 -7.00
CA GLY A 221 17.73 4.40 -5.59
C GLY A 221 16.40 3.98 -4.95
N THR A 222 16.52 3.50 -3.72
CA THR A 222 15.37 3.05 -2.91
C THR A 222 15.45 3.60 -1.50
N SER A 223 14.31 3.78 -0.88
CA SER A 223 14.17 4.11 0.54
C SER A 223 13.51 2.96 1.27
N LYS A 224 14.13 2.46 2.32
CA LYS A 224 13.57 1.42 3.18
C LYS A 224 13.28 1.99 4.55
N THR A 225 12.01 2.02 4.92
CA THR A 225 11.57 2.43 6.25
C THR A 225 11.10 1.21 7.04
N THR A 226 11.69 1.00 8.22
CA THR A 226 11.27 -0.07 9.13
C THR A 226 10.74 0.56 10.41
N ASN A 227 9.47 0.26 10.75
CA ASN A 227 8.87 0.70 12.00
C ASN A 227 8.59 -0.53 12.88
N ASN A 228 8.98 -0.45 14.14
CA ASN A 228 8.72 -1.46 15.14
C ASN A 228 7.81 -0.88 16.22
N THR A 229 6.76 -1.60 16.54
CA THR A 229 5.81 -1.23 17.60
C THR A 229 5.72 -2.38 18.59
N LEU A 230 5.89 -2.08 19.87
CA LEU A 230 5.66 -3.03 20.97
C LEU A 230 4.72 -2.39 21.98
N ASN A 231 3.57 -3.00 22.18
CA ASN A 231 2.59 -2.61 23.18
C ASN A 231 2.46 -3.72 24.22
N LEU A 232 2.70 -3.37 25.47
CA LEU A 232 2.55 -4.25 26.63
C LEU A 232 1.49 -3.66 27.54
N LYS A 233 0.46 -4.43 27.90
CA LYS A 233 -0.64 -3.97 28.74
C LYS A 233 -0.90 -5.00 29.85
N PRO A 234 -0.20 -4.92 30.98
CA PRO A 234 -0.58 -5.66 32.18
C PRO A 234 -1.90 -5.11 32.73
N LYS A 235 -2.74 -5.98 33.27
CA LYS A 235 -4.01 -5.66 33.88
C LYS A 235 -4.14 -6.47 35.16
N ILE A 236 -4.57 -5.83 36.22
CA ILE A 236 -4.97 -6.51 37.45
C ILE A 236 -6.40 -6.06 37.75
N ARG A 237 -7.23 -7.01 38.03
CA ARG A 237 -8.59 -6.75 38.55
C ARG A 237 -8.72 -7.42 39.92
N ILE A 238 -9.17 -6.67 40.89
CA ILE A 238 -9.45 -7.13 42.23
C ILE A 238 -10.95 -7.00 42.46
N ASP A 239 -11.66 -8.13 42.60
CA ASP A 239 -13.07 -8.16 42.90
C ASP A 239 -13.23 -7.94 44.43
N LEU A 240 -13.92 -6.89 44.81
CA LEU A 240 -14.12 -6.43 46.23
C LEU A 240 -15.53 -6.74 46.70
N ASP A 241 -16.13 -7.84 46.22
CA ASP A 241 -17.48 -8.29 46.59
C ASP A 241 -17.66 -8.48 48.10
N VAL A 242 -16.55 -8.70 48.85
CA VAL A 242 -16.53 -8.78 50.31
C VAL A 242 -16.91 -7.45 50.99
N ILE A 243 -16.69 -6.32 50.32
CA ILE A 243 -17.05 -4.98 50.82
C ILE A 243 -18.44 -4.59 50.34
N THR A 244 -18.64 -4.70 49.00
CA THR A 244 -19.94 -4.40 48.37
C THR A 244 -20.11 -5.29 47.15
N PRO A 245 -21.24 -6.01 46.99
CA PRO A 245 -21.48 -6.83 45.81
C PRO A 245 -21.35 -6.04 44.52
N GLY A 246 -20.55 -6.56 43.59
CA GLY A 246 -20.26 -5.92 42.28
C GLY A 246 -19.20 -4.86 42.31
N LEU A 247 -18.57 -4.52 43.43
CA LEU A 247 -17.46 -3.60 43.51
C LEU A 247 -16.16 -4.27 43.03
N TYR A 248 -15.39 -3.55 42.21
CA TYR A 248 -14.05 -3.99 41.76
C TYR A 248 -13.11 -2.81 41.59
N ALA A 249 -11.81 -3.04 41.65
CA ALA A 249 -10.72 -2.11 41.36
C ALA A 249 -9.77 -2.70 40.32
#